data_74cfe499bbbaddddeda73f92ddc31bd7
#
_entry.id   74cfe499bbbaddddeda73f92ddc31bd7
#
_cell.length_a   1.000
_cell.length_b   1.000
_cell.length_c   1.000
_cell.angle_alpha   90.00
_cell.angle_beta   90.00
_cell.angle_gamma   90.00
#
_symmetry.space_group_name_H-M   'P 1'
#
loop_
_entity.id
_entity.type
_entity.pdbx_description
1 polymer ?
#
loop_
_entity_poly.entity_id
_entity_poly.type
_entity_poly.pdbx_seq_one_letter_code
_entity_poly.pdbx_strand_id
1 'polypeptide(L)'
;MYPCLSVFEVELRNSVVRELVAFAKREDWYVVFSTTPGLMELNKYISTAKKQIAARGEDITTAKITAELTWGFWTSLFNRNYERILWKDLRRAFPFVKKANRQRKVVASFLNKFRRLRNRIDHNEAICWNLDEVEMIHDEMMNVMGWMNKEVPIWLSQFDRFSSVSLDIHKIMDW
;
A
#
# COMPACT_ATOMS: atom_id res chain seq x y z
N MET A 1 5.55 13.48 6.20
CA MET A 1 5.66 12.07 5.72
C MET A 1 4.62 11.12 6.31
N TYR A 2 4.38 11.01 7.64
CA TYR A 2 3.36 10.12 8.22
C TYR A 2 1.96 10.26 7.60
N PRO A 3 1.38 11.46 7.42
CA PRO A 3 0.08 11.60 6.78
C PRO A 3 0.06 10.99 5.38
N CYS A 4 1.09 11.24 4.58
CA CYS A 4 1.20 10.69 3.23
C CYS A 4 1.24 9.15 3.22
N LEU A 5 2.05 8.54 4.09
CA LEU A 5 2.12 7.08 4.25
C LEU A 5 0.78 6.47 4.68
N SER A 6 0.11 7.07 5.66
CA SER A 6 -1.18 6.58 6.17
C SER A 6 -2.27 6.66 5.11
N VAL A 7 -2.39 7.79 4.42
CA VAL A 7 -3.38 7.98 3.35
C VAL A 7 -3.09 7.02 2.19
N PHE A 8 -1.82 6.85 1.81
CA PHE A 8 -1.43 5.90 0.77
C PHE A 8 -1.82 4.46 1.12
N GLU A 9 -1.57 4.03 2.36
CA GLU A 9 -1.93 2.67 2.80
C GLU A 9 -3.44 2.43 2.73
N VAL A 10 -4.23 3.39 3.19
CA VAL A 10 -5.70 3.30 3.15
C VAL A 10 -6.21 3.25 1.71
N GLU A 11 -5.70 4.12 0.83
CA GLU A 11 -6.12 4.16 -0.57
C GLU A 11 -5.72 2.89 -1.33
N LEU A 12 -4.48 2.41 -1.12
CA LEU A 12 -4.03 1.14 -1.71
C LEU A 12 -4.91 -0.01 -1.26
N ARG A 13 -5.14 -0.13 0.06
CA ARG A 13 -6.00 -1.17 0.64
C ARG A 13 -7.39 -1.16 0.03
N ASN A 14 -8.04 0.00 0.00
CA ASN A 14 -9.42 0.14 -0.49
C ASN A 14 -9.50 -0.18 -1.99
N SER A 15 -8.57 0.33 -2.79
CA SER A 15 -8.50 0.07 -4.23
C SER A 15 -8.25 -1.40 -4.53
N VAL A 16 -7.35 -2.07 -3.78
CA VAL A 16 -7.05 -3.49 -3.94
C VAL A 16 -8.21 -4.37 -3.46
N VAL A 17 -8.83 -4.06 -2.32
CA VAL A 17 -9.97 -4.83 -1.80
C VAL A 17 -11.13 -4.84 -2.78
N ARG A 18 -11.46 -3.69 -3.40
CA ARG A 18 -12.48 -3.61 -4.44
C ARG A 18 -12.24 -4.62 -5.56
N GLU A 19 -11.00 -4.73 -6.04
CA GLU A 19 -10.65 -5.67 -7.11
C GLU A 19 -10.61 -7.12 -6.63
N LEU A 20 -10.24 -7.37 -5.38
CA LEU A 20 -10.28 -8.71 -4.77
C LEU A 20 -11.71 -9.21 -4.56
N VAL A 21 -12.64 -8.34 -4.15
CA VAL A 21 -14.07 -8.65 -4.07
C VAL A 21 -14.61 -9.01 -5.46
N ALA A 22 -14.26 -8.25 -6.48
CA ALA A 22 -14.66 -8.52 -7.87
C ALA A 22 -14.05 -9.83 -8.40
N PHE A 23 -12.79 -10.13 -8.08
CA PHE A 23 -12.10 -11.38 -8.42
C PHE A 23 -12.76 -12.59 -7.73
N ALA A 24 -13.01 -12.47 -6.43
CA ALA A 24 -13.60 -13.53 -5.61
C ALA A 24 -15.11 -13.71 -5.85
N LYS A 25 -15.80 -12.68 -6.38
CA LYS A 25 -17.25 -12.59 -6.52
C LYS A 25 -18.00 -12.77 -5.19
N ARG A 26 -17.39 -12.29 -4.10
CA ARG A 26 -17.93 -12.39 -2.73
C ARG A 26 -17.28 -11.37 -1.82
N GLU A 27 -18.01 -10.93 -0.80
CA GLU A 27 -17.55 -9.92 0.16
C GLU A 27 -16.37 -10.42 1.04
N ASP A 28 -16.38 -11.70 1.42
CA ASP A 28 -15.26 -12.33 2.13
C ASP A 28 -14.17 -12.79 1.16
N TRP A 29 -13.67 -11.85 0.39
CA TRP A 29 -12.72 -11.99 -0.70
C TRP A 29 -11.49 -12.86 -0.38
N TYR A 30 -11.06 -12.88 0.86
CA TYR A 30 -9.86 -13.61 1.32
C TYR A 30 -10.02 -15.14 1.29
N VAL A 31 -11.24 -15.67 1.22
CA VAL A 31 -11.49 -17.11 1.17
C VAL A 31 -10.86 -17.75 -0.04
N VAL A 32 -10.74 -17.04 -1.17
CA VAL A 32 -10.10 -17.55 -2.39
C VAL A 32 -8.62 -17.93 -2.17
N PHE A 33 -7.97 -17.39 -1.14
CA PHE A 33 -6.57 -17.70 -0.87
C PHE A 33 -6.38 -19.12 -0.29
N SER A 34 -7.40 -19.70 0.31
CA SER A 34 -7.36 -21.09 0.77
C SER A 34 -7.80 -22.09 -0.31
N THR A 35 -8.47 -21.63 -1.36
CA THR A 35 -9.09 -22.51 -2.37
C THR A 35 -8.44 -22.42 -3.74
N THR A 36 -7.67 -21.35 -4.02
CA THR A 36 -7.03 -21.15 -5.32
C THR A 36 -5.59 -21.65 -5.30
N PRO A 37 -5.24 -22.66 -6.10
CA PRO A 37 -3.86 -23.10 -6.26
C PRO A 37 -2.94 -21.91 -6.64
N GLY A 38 -1.78 -21.81 -5.97
CA GLY A 38 -0.83 -20.71 -6.15
C GLY A 38 -1.09 -19.46 -5.32
N LEU A 39 -2.21 -19.37 -4.58
CA LEU A 39 -2.47 -18.28 -3.61
C LEU A 39 -2.43 -18.75 -2.15
N MET A 40 -2.28 -20.04 -1.90
CA MET A 40 -2.38 -20.63 -0.55
C MET A 40 -1.39 -20.04 0.46
N GLU A 41 -0.21 -19.61 0.00
CA GLU A 41 0.78 -18.94 0.87
C GLU A 41 0.25 -17.62 1.45
N LEU A 42 -0.66 -16.94 0.75
CA LEU A 42 -1.29 -15.71 1.24
C LEU A 42 -2.25 -15.96 2.40
N ASN A 43 -2.78 -17.19 2.50
CA ASN A 43 -3.71 -17.54 3.57
C ASN A 43 -3.07 -17.46 4.97
N LYS A 44 -1.74 -17.54 5.07
CA LYS A 44 -1.04 -17.35 6.36
C LYS A 44 -1.29 -15.97 6.97
N TYR A 45 -1.34 -14.91 6.13
CA TYR A 45 -1.64 -13.55 6.61
C TYR A 45 -3.06 -13.45 7.14
N ILE A 46 -4.01 -14.07 6.43
CA ILE A 46 -5.42 -14.12 6.87
C ILE A 46 -5.56 -14.90 8.19
N SER A 47 -4.87 -16.03 8.31
CA SER A 47 -4.88 -16.85 9.53
C SER A 47 -4.28 -16.08 10.72
N THR A 48 -3.20 -15.32 10.49
CA THR A 48 -2.58 -14.47 11.53
C THR A 48 -3.54 -13.36 11.95
N ALA A 49 -4.13 -12.64 11.01
CA ALA A 49 -5.11 -11.58 11.29
C ALA A 49 -6.30 -12.12 12.12
N LYS A 50 -6.85 -13.27 11.72
CA LYS A 50 -7.94 -13.92 12.47
C LYS A 50 -7.54 -14.27 13.91
N LYS A 51 -6.31 -14.80 14.11
CA LYS A 51 -5.80 -15.12 15.45
C LYS A 51 -5.65 -13.87 16.31
N GLN A 52 -5.15 -12.76 15.74
CA GLN A 52 -4.98 -11.50 16.46
C GLN A 52 -6.32 -10.88 16.88
N ILE A 53 -7.34 -10.91 15.99
CA ILE A 53 -8.69 -10.45 16.28
C ILE A 53 -9.31 -11.30 17.40
N ALA A 54 -9.23 -12.64 17.29
CA ALA A 54 -9.76 -13.56 18.30
C ALA A 54 -9.07 -13.39 19.67
N ALA A 55 -7.74 -13.14 19.68
CA ALA A 55 -6.98 -12.90 20.91
C ALA A 55 -7.44 -11.64 21.68
N ARG A 56 -8.05 -10.66 20.98
CA ARG A 56 -8.68 -9.48 21.59
C ARG A 56 -10.15 -9.71 22.02
N GLY A 57 -10.68 -10.92 21.82
CA GLY A 57 -12.09 -11.23 22.11
C GLY A 57 -13.08 -10.59 21.13
N GLU A 58 -12.63 -10.22 19.95
CA GLU A 58 -13.45 -9.54 18.96
C GLU A 58 -14.05 -10.50 17.93
N ASP A 59 -15.24 -10.15 17.40
CA ASP A 59 -15.86 -10.89 16.30
C ASP A 59 -15.01 -10.79 15.02
N ILE A 60 -14.81 -11.92 14.36
CA ILE A 60 -14.06 -12.01 13.11
C ILE A 60 -14.95 -11.59 11.95
N THR A 61 -14.79 -10.36 11.47
CA THR A 61 -15.50 -9.83 10.31
C THR A 61 -14.53 -9.54 9.16
N THR A 62 -15.04 -9.46 7.91
CA THR A 62 -14.24 -9.09 6.74
C THR A 62 -13.57 -7.72 6.91
N ALA A 63 -14.30 -6.75 7.49
CA ALA A 63 -13.77 -5.42 7.75
C ALA A 63 -12.59 -5.46 8.73
N LYS A 64 -12.70 -6.20 9.84
CA LYS A 64 -11.63 -6.35 10.83
C LYS A 64 -10.42 -7.09 10.26
N ILE A 65 -10.65 -8.18 9.50
CA ILE A 65 -9.55 -8.87 8.81
C ILE A 65 -8.82 -7.91 7.88
N THR A 66 -9.56 -7.16 7.08
CA THR A 66 -9.00 -6.18 6.15
C THR A 66 -8.17 -5.10 6.86
N ALA A 67 -8.65 -4.62 8.02
CA ALA A 67 -7.95 -3.62 8.83
C ALA A 67 -6.68 -4.18 9.51
N GLU A 68 -6.68 -5.45 9.89
CA GLU A 68 -5.57 -6.13 10.55
C GLU A 68 -4.41 -6.47 9.60
N LEU A 69 -4.68 -6.55 8.30
CA LEU A 69 -3.67 -6.87 7.31
C LEU A 69 -2.67 -5.74 7.13
N THR A 70 -1.40 -6.08 7.23
CA THR A 70 -0.28 -5.13 7.18
C THR A 70 0.04 -4.68 5.76
N TRP A 71 0.80 -3.59 5.64
CA TRP A 71 1.38 -3.14 4.36
C TRP A 71 2.12 -4.26 3.63
N GLY A 72 2.85 -5.11 4.36
CA GLY A 72 3.55 -6.25 3.80
C GLY A 72 2.64 -7.21 3.03
N PHE A 73 1.43 -7.46 3.53
CA PHE A 73 0.43 -8.24 2.81
C PHE A 73 0.00 -7.57 1.52
N TRP A 74 -0.41 -6.28 1.56
CA TRP A 74 -0.90 -5.55 0.40
C TRP A 74 0.13 -5.48 -0.73
N THR A 75 1.39 -5.26 -0.39
CA THR A 75 2.49 -5.24 -1.38
C THR A 75 2.81 -6.63 -1.92
N SER A 76 2.67 -7.69 -1.12
CA SER A 76 2.97 -9.07 -1.53
C SER A 76 2.06 -9.57 -2.65
N LEU A 77 0.82 -9.06 -2.75
CA LEU A 77 -0.11 -9.40 -3.83
C LEU A 77 0.44 -9.07 -5.22
N PHE A 78 1.39 -8.14 -5.30
CA PHE A 78 2.06 -7.73 -6.54
C PHE A 78 3.38 -8.48 -6.80
N ASN A 79 3.69 -9.53 -6.04
CA ASN A 79 4.86 -10.35 -6.27
C ASN A 79 4.73 -11.15 -7.59
N ARG A 80 5.88 -11.47 -8.22
CA ARG A 80 5.93 -12.19 -9.49
C ARG A 80 5.20 -13.53 -9.44
N ASN A 81 5.22 -14.22 -8.31
CA ASN A 81 4.58 -15.52 -8.13
C ASN A 81 3.06 -15.47 -8.36
N TYR A 82 2.42 -14.33 -8.07
CA TYR A 82 0.96 -14.16 -8.20
C TYR A 82 0.55 -13.46 -9.50
N GLU A 83 1.51 -13.05 -10.35
CA GLU A 83 1.26 -12.25 -11.54
C GLU A 83 0.23 -12.88 -12.49
N ARG A 84 0.36 -14.18 -12.75
CA ARG A 84 -0.54 -14.90 -13.67
C ARG A 84 -1.97 -15.00 -13.14
N ILE A 85 -2.15 -14.99 -11.82
CA ILE A 85 -3.46 -15.18 -11.19
C ILE A 85 -4.10 -13.82 -10.90
N LEU A 86 -3.38 -12.90 -10.26
CA LEU A 86 -3.97 -11.68 -9.70
C LEU A 86 -3.80 -10.44 -10.58
N TRP A 87 -2.72 -10.32 -11.39
CA TRP A 87 -2.42 -9.06 -12.05
C TRP A 87 -3.50 -8.57 -13.01
N LYS A 88 -4.17 -9.48 -13.72
CA LYS A 88 -5.27 -9.14 -14.63
C LYS A 88 -6.36 -8.31 -13.94
N ASP A 89 -6.62 -8.61 -12.67
CA ASP A 89 -7.65 -7.96 -11.87
C ASP A 89 -7.04 -6.80 -11.07
N LEU A 90 -5.95 -7.00 -10.36
CA LEU A 90 -5.33 -5.96 -9.52
C LEU A 90 -4.85 -4.73 -10.30
N ARG A 91 -4.53 -4.85 -11.60
CA ARG A 91 -4.20 -3.67 -12.43
C ARG A 91 -5.32 -2.65 -12.52
N ARG A 92 -6.58 -3.07 -12.27
CA ARG A 92 -7.75 -2.18 -12.26
C ARG A 92 -7.80 -1.28 -11.02
N ALA A 93 -7.08 -1.64 -9.96
CA ALA A 93 -6.89 -0.76 -8.81
C ALA A 93 -6.16 0.55 -9.17
N PHE A 94 -5.52 0.61 -10.35
CA PHE A 94 -4.79 1.78 -10.86
C PHE A 94 -5.40 2.27 -12.18
N PRO A 95 -6.66 2.76 -12.19
CA PRO A 95 -7.38 3.10 -13.42
C PRO A 95 -6.72 4.25 -14.20
N PHE A 96 -6.05 5.18 -13.50
CA PHE A 96 -5.47 6.40 -14.09
C PHE A 96 -3.99 6.26 -14.43
N VAL A 97 -3.38 5.09 -14.22
CA VAL A 97 -1.96 4.88 -14.60
C VAL A 97 -1.79 4.92 -16.12
N LYS A 98 -0.78 5.64 -16.61
CA LYS A 98 -0.43 5.66 -18.04
C LYS A 98 -0.11 4.25 -18.54
N LYS A 99 -0.51 3.92 -19.79
CA LYS A 99 -0.35 2.58 -20.39
C LYS A 99 1.09 2.03 -20.27
N ALA A 100 2.10 2.87 -20.45
CA ALA A 100 3.50 2.50 -20.33
C ALA A 100 3.87 1.99 -18.93
N ASN A 101 3.25 2.54 -17.87
CA ASN A 101 3.50 2.20 -16.47
C ASN A 101 2.56 1.12 -15.94
N ARG A 102 1.54 0.69 -16.70
CA ARG A 102 0.57 -0.34 -16.31
C ARG A 102 1.15 -1.75 -16.41
N GLN A 103 2.28 -1.95 -15.74
CA GLN A 103 2.99 -3.22 -15.66
C GLN A 103 3.14 -3.62 -14.19
N ARG A 104 2.90 -4.91 -13.87
CA ARG A 104 3.04 -5.40 -12.49
C ARG A 104 4.39 -5.02 -11.88
N LYS A 105 5.51 -5.21 -12.63
CA LYS A 105 6.85 -4.90 -12.13
C LYS A 105 7.04 -3.43 -11.75
N VAL A 106 6.43 -2.52 -12.51
CA VAL A 106 6.50 -1.07 -12.24
C VAL A 106 5.75 -0.75 -10.96
N VAL A 107 4.49 -1.20 -10.84
CA VAL A 107 3.70 -1.00 -9.63
C VAL A 107 4.39 -1.64 -8.43
N ALA A 108 4.83 -2.90 -8.53
CA ALA A 108 5.52 -3.59 -7.44
C ALA A 108 6.80 -2.88 -7.00
N SER A 109 7.54 -2.26 -7.93
CA SER A 109 8.76 -1.49 -7.61
C SER A 109 8.44 -0.30 -6.70
N PHE A 110 7.44 0.51 -7.05
CA PHE A 110 6.99 1.63 -6.22
C PHE A 110 6.50 1.17 -4.85
N LEU A 111 5.59 0.19 -4.82
CA LEU A 111 5.04 -0.32 -3.56
C LEU A 111 6.12 -0.86 -2.62
N ASN A 112 7.14 -1.54 -3.15
CA ASN A 112 8.26 -2.02 -2.34
C ASN A 112 9.19 -0.89 -1.88
N LYS A 113 9.40 0.16 -2.71
CA LYS A 113 10.15 1.37 -2.31
C LYS A 113 9.45 2.04 -1.12
N PHE A 114 8.15 2.28 -1.22
CA PHE A 114 7.35 2.92 -0.16
C PHE A 114 7.32 2.08 1.12
N ARG A 115 7.20 0.75 1.00
CA ARG A 115 7.28 -0.16 2.15
C ARG A 115 8.62 -0.07 2.85
N ARG A 116 9.74 0.02 2.12
CA ARG A 116 11.07 0.18 2.72
C ARG A 116 11.18 1.49 3.51
N LEU A 117 10.74 2.61 2.93
CA LEU A 117 10.73 3.88 3.65
C LEU A 117 9.85 3.82 4.91
N ARG A 118 8.63 3.30 4.77
CA ARG A 118 7.71 3.11 5.91
C ARG A 118 8.36 2.29 7.02
N ASN A 119 9.00 1.18 6.70
CA ASN A 119 9.66 0.34 7.68
C ASN A 119 10.81 1.08 8.40
N ARG A 120 11.62 1.85 7.67
CA ARG A 120 12.67 2.69 8.28
C ARG A 120 12.09 3.68 9.28
N ILE A 121 11.00 4.34 8.90
CA ILE A 121 10.30 5.30 9.78
C ILE A 121 9.73 4.60 11.02
N ASP A 122 9.09 3.45 10.87
CA ASP A 122 8.52 2.68 11.98
C ASP A 122 9.57 2.14 12.96
N HIS A 123 10.77 1.86 12.45
CA HIS A 123 11.91 1.46 13.27
C HIS A 123 12.72 2.67 13.81
N ASN A 124 12.21 3.89 13.69
CA ASN A 124 12.87 5.13 14.12
C ASN A 124 14.27 5.31 13.52
N GLU A 125 14.51 4.78 12.32
CA GLU A 125 15.76 5.04 11.61
C GLU A 125 15.82 6.50 11.15
N ALA A 126 16.99 7.10 11.24
CA ALA A 126 17.19 8.45 10.72
C ALA A 126 17.08 8.47 9.19
N ILE A 127 16.06 9.16 8.66
CA ILE A 127 15.82 9.30 7.23
C ILE A 127 16.31 10.64 6.67
N CYS A 128 16.64 11.59 7.53
CA CYS A 128 17.05 12.95 7.16
C CYS A 128 18.42 13.04 6.47
N TRP A 129 19.27 11.99 6.60
CA TRP A 129 20.58 11.96 5.96
C TRP A 129 20.55 11.90 4.42
N ASN A 130 19.42 11.53 3.83
CA ASN A 130 19.20 11.54 2.39
C ASN A 130 17.83 12.16 2.09
N LEU A 131 17.74 13.45 2.34
CA LEU A 131 16.48 14.19 2.26
C LEU A 131 15.95 14.22 0.83
N ASP A 132 16.81 14.36 -0.16
CA ASP A 132 16.44 14.35 -1.59
C ASP A 132 15.76 13.04 -1.99
N GLU A 133 16.25 11.89 -1.48
CA GLU A 133 15.62 10.60 -1.73
C GLU A 133 14.23 10.52 -1.08
N VAL A 134 14.09 11.08 0.13
CA VAL A 134 12.80 11.09 0.84
C VAL A 134 11.78 11.98 0.14
N GLU A 135 12.22 13.13 -0.39
CA GLU A 135 11.41 14.03 -1.21
C GLU A 135 10.94 13.34 -2.49
N MET A 136 11.88 12.72 -3.21
CA MET A 136 11.55 11.96 -4.42
C MET A 136 10.53 10.84 -4.13
N ILE A 137 10.68 10.12 -3.02
CA ILE A 137 9.72 9.07 -2.64
C ILE A 137 8.36 9.66 -2.29
N HIS A 138 8.31 10.80 -1.62
CA HIS A 138 7.08 11.51 -1.32
C HIS A 138 6.31 11.87 -2.60
N ASP A 139 6.99 12.48 -3.57
CA ASP A 139 6.39 12.87 -4.84
C ASP A 139 5.91 11.66 -5.65
N GLU A 140 6.70 10.58 -5.64
CA GLU A 140 6.30 9.31 -6.24
C GLU A 140 5.05 8.73 -5.57
N MET A 141 4.91 8.85 -4.24
CA MET A 141 3.72 8.39 -3.51
C MET A 141 2.49 9.20 -3.90
N MET A 142 2.60 10.53 -3.97
CA MET A 142 1.53 11.41 -4.44
C MET A 142 1.09 11.05 -5.87
N ASN A 143 2.05 10.80 -6.76
CA ASN A 143 1.78 10.37 -8.14
C ASN A 143 1.08 9.01 -8.19
N VAL A 144 1.55 8.01 -7.44
CA VAL A 144 0.94 6.66 -7.43
C VAL A 144 -0.44 6.67 -6.77
N MET A 145 -0.70 7.52 -5.76
CA MET A 145 -2.06 7.76 -5.26
C MET A 145 -2.98 8.27 -6.38
N GLY A 146 -2.48 9.21 -7.21
CA GLY A 146 -3.22 9.70 -8.38
C GLY A 146 -3.50 8.62 -9.44
N TRP A 147 -2.74 7.52 -9.49
CA TRP A 147 -3.07 6.38 -10.34
C TRP A 147 -4.29 5.59 -9.85
N MET A 148 -4.54 5.60 -8.55
CA MET A 148 -5.68 4.94 -7.90
C MET A 148 -6.91 5.86 -7.85
N ASN A 149 -6.69 7.11 -7.41
CA ASN A 149 -7.74 8.11 -7.26
C ASN A 149 -7.12 9.52 -7.42
N LYS A 150 -7.59 10.29 -8.39
CA LYS A 150 -7.05 11.63 -8.70
C LYS A 150 -7.30 12.67 -7.61
N GLU A 151 -8.39 12.52 -6.86
CA GLU A 151 -8.80 13.48 -5.83
C GLU A 151 -7.96 13.35 -4.56
N VAL A 152 -7.46 12.14 -4.24
CA VAL A 152 -6.72 11.89 -3.00
C VAL A 152 -5.45 12.73 -2.87
N PRO A 153 -4.54 12.79 -3.86
CA PRO A 153 -3.36 13.65 -3.74
C PRO A 153 -3.71 15.14 -3.69
N ILE A 154 -4.77 15.57 -4.38
CA ILE A 154 -5.24 16.97 -4.34
C ILE A 154 -5.74 17.32 -2.94
N TRP A 155 -6.57 16.44 -2.36
CA TRP A 155 -7.06 16.61 -0.99
C TRP A 155 -5.91 16.60 0.03
N LEU A 156 -4.99 15.64 -0.06
CA LEU A 156 -3.87 15.51 0.85
C LEU A 156 -2.96 16.74 0.81
N SER A 157 -2.70 17.33 -0.37
CA SER A 157 -1.81 18.49 -0.53
C SER A 157 -2.29 19.74 0.23
N GLN A 158 -3.57 19.80 0.63
CA GLN A 158 -4.11 20.95 1.37
C GLN A 158 -3.59 21.03 2.82
N PHE A 159 -3.14 19.93 3.39
CA PHE A 159 -2.65 19.86 4.77
C PHE A 159 -1.34 19.08 4.94
N ASP A 160 -0.78 18.54 3.86
CA ASP A 160 0.53 17.91 3.91
C ASP A 160 1.63 18.99 4.04
N ARG A 161 2.32 18.95 5.17
CA ARG A 161 3.39 19.88 5.49
C ARG A 161 4.77 19.37 5.09
N PHE A 162 4.85 18.25 4.39
CA PHE A 162 6.13 17.60 4.10
C PHE A 162 7.10 18.54 3.38
N SER A 163 6.68 19.18 2.29
CA SER A 163 7.53 20.08 1.50
C SER A 163 8.03 21.29 2.30
N SER A 164 7.18 21.90 3.17
CA SER A 164 7.60 23.01 3.99
C SER A 164 8.63 22.60 5.05
N VAL A 165 8.42 21.44 5.70
CA VAL A 165 9.36 20.90 6.68
C VAL A 165 10.68 20.50 6.03
N SER A 166 10.65 19.93 4.84
CA SER A 166 11.84 19.55 4.09
C SER A 166 12.71 20.77 3.75
N LEU A 167 12.09 21.85 3.26
CA LEU A 167 12.79 23.12 2.98
C LEU A 167 13.44 23.71 4.24
N ASP A 168 12.80 23.61 5.39
CA ASP A 168 13.38 24.10 6.64
C ASP A 168 14.55 23.22 7.13
N ILE A 169 14.50 21.92 6.90
CA ILE A 169 15.62 21.01 7.20
C ILE A 169 16.82 21.33 6.30
N HIS A 170 16.63 21.55 4.98
CA HIS A 170 17.73 21.95 4.08
C HIS A 170 18.42 23.20 4.58
N LYS A 171 17.67 24.24 4.97
CA LYS A 171 18.27 25.48 5.51
C LYS A 171 19.11 25.24 6.77
N ILE A 172 18.76 24.25 7.60
CA ILE A 172 19.51 23.93 8.82
C ILE A 172 20.75 23.11 8.49
N MET A 173 20.70 22.25 7.47
CA MET A 173 21.83 21.36 7.11
C MET A 173 22.87 22.05 6.23
N ASP A 174 22.55 23.14 5.55
CA ASP A 174 23.47 23.95 4.73
C ASP A 174 24.34 24.90 5.56
N TRP A 175 24.37 24.75 6.89
CA TRP A 175 25.26 25.42 7.84
C TRP A 175 26.40 24.47 8.20
#